data_57ea34993815802604806e2709f74058
#
_entry.id   57ea34993815802604806e2709f74058
#
_cell.length_a   1.000
_cell.length_b   1.000
_cell.length_c   1.000
_cell.angle_alpha   90.00
_cell.angle_beta   90.00
_cell.angle_gamma   90.00
#
_symmetry.space_group_name_H-M   'P 1'
#
loop_
_entity.id
_entity.type
_entity.pdbx_description
1 polymer ?
#
loop_
_entity_poly.entity_id
_entity_poly.type
_entity_poly.pdbx_seq_one_letter_code
_entity_poly.pdbx_strand_id
1 'polypeptide(L)'
;DSRTFAVPAFGGVRVMLVAEASMPSVAATVPSNPGVISLGGDTRFVVEMADEAVEVYYLLEAVNTTDAPVAPVVPVDFDLPFGAQGAVLLEGTTPQARLDGRRVSVVGSFQPGRTLVNVAYVLPYTGSDLVIEQTMPVAVDQIAIVAEKHGDMQLRSPQITQSREMNARVGTFMVGGG
;
A
#
# COMPACT_ATOMS: atom_id res chain seq x y z
N ASP A 1 -26.90 11.54 -16.82
CA ASP A 1 -27.17 12.92 -17.30
C ASP A 1 -27.57 13.78 -16.10
N SER A 2 -26.69 14.68 -15.67
CA SER A 2 -27.02 15.66 -14.64
C SER A 2 -27.73 16.85 -15.27
N ARG A 3 -28.88 17.23 -14.74
CA ARG A 3 -29.60 18.42 -15.19
C ARG A 3 -28.91 19.67 -14.69
N THR A 4 -28.75 20.65 -15.56
CA THR A 4 -28.27 21.97 -15.19
C THR A 4 -29.30 22.67 -14.29
N PHE A 5 -28.90 23.21 -13.17
CA PHE A 5 -29.75 23.96 -12.24
C PHE A 5 -29.11 25.31 -11.89
N ALA A 6 -29.92 26.30 -11.60
CA ALA A 6 -29.45 27.61 -11.16
C ALA A 6 -29.29 27.62 -9.64
N VAL A 7 -28.16 28.12 -9.15
CA VAL A 7 -27.93 28.30 -7.72
C VAL A 7 -28.52 29.66 -7.33
N PRO A 8 -29.47 29.73 -6.36
CA PRO A 8 -30.00 31.00 -5.88
C PRO A 8 -28.93 31.82 -5.14
N ALA A 9 -29.01 33.13 -5.22
CA ALA A 9 -28.04 34.06 -4.63
C ALA A 9 -27.98 34.00 -3.08
N PHE A 10 -28.99 33.44 -2.43
CA PHE A 10 -29.05 33.25 -0.99
C PHE A 10 -29.62 31.87 -0.67
N GLY A 11 -28.91 31.10 0.14
CA GLY A 11 -29.30 29.75 0.55
C GLY A 11 -28.42 28.67 -0.08
N GLY A 12 -28.11 27.62 0.70
CA GLY A 12 -27.36 26.46 0.22
C GLY A 12 -28.25 25.52 -0.58
N VAL A 13 -27.78 25.05 -1.74
CA VAL A 13 -28.41 23.96 -2.48
C VAL A 13 -27.77 22.64 -2.05
N ARG A 14 -28.56 21.74 -1.48
CA ARG A 14 -28.11 20.37 -1.19
C ARG A 14 -28.42 19.48 -2.40
N VAL A 15 -27.38 19.05 -3.10
CA VAL A 15 -27.49 18.08 -4.18
C VAL A 15 -27.17 16.69 -3.62
N MET A 16 -28.13 15.80 -3.67
CA MET A 16 -27.94 14.39 -3.35
C MET A 16 -27.77 13.63 -4.66
N LEU A 17 -26.54 13.18 -4.93
CA LEU A 17 -26.28 12.26 -6.03
C LEU A 17 -26.60 10.85 -5.54
N VAL A 18 -27.67 10.27 -6.04
CA VAL A 18 -27.95 8.85 -5.86
C VAL A 18 -27.27 8.14 -7.03
N ALA A 19 -26.13 7.50 -6.75
CA ALA A 19 -25.60 6.51 -7.67
C ALA A 19 -26.55 5.31 -7.62
N GLU A 20 -27.22 4.99 -8.71
CA GLU A 20 -27.80 3.67 -8.86
C GLU A 20 -26.65 2.69 -8.73
N ALA A 21 -26.67 1.88 -7.67
CA ALA A 21 -25.71 0.80 -7.51
C ALA A 21 -25.88 -0.10 -8.74
N SER A 22 -24.97 0.00 -9.67
CA SER A 22 -24.81 -1.05 -10.67
C SER A 22 -24.67 -2.35 -9.87
N MET A 23 -25.58 -3.28 -10.10
CA MET A 23 -25.46 -4.61 -9.50
C MET A 23 -24.02 -5.07 -9.72
N PRO A 24 -23.35 -5.59 -8.69
CA PRO A 24 -22.00 -6.07 -8.87
C PRO A 24 -22.04 -7.04 -10.04
N SER A 25 -21.40 -6.66 -11.12
CA SER A 25 -21.11 -7.60 -12.20
C SER A 25 -20.43 -8.76 -11.50
N VAL A 26 -21.05 -9.92 -11.50
CA VAL A 26 -20.40 -11.15 -11.04
C VAL A 26 -19.16 -11.23 -11.89
N ALA A 27 -18.03 -10.85 -11.32
CA ALA A 27 -16.75 -10.93 -12.01
C ALA A 27 -16.65 -12.37 -12.47
N ALA A 28 -16.68 -12.58 -13.79
CA ALA A 28 -16.52 -13.90 -14.36
C ALA A 28 -15.24 -14.47 -13.71
N THR A 29 -15.39 -15.57 -13.00
CA THR A 29 -14.27 -16.25 -12.36
C THR A 29 -13.32 -16.66 -13.47
N VAL A 30 -12.27 -15.88 -13.68
CA VAL A 30 -11.24 -16.23 -14.66
C VAL A 30 -10.61 -17.52 -14.14
N PRO A 31 -10.58 -18.60 -14.95
CA PRO A 31 -9.92 -19.82 -14.54
C PRO A 31 -8.48 -19.49 -14.16
N SER A 32 -8.09 -19.78 -12.93
CA SER A 32 -6.75 -19.52 -12.42
C SER A 32 -6.12 -20.83 -11.94
N ASN A 33 -4.85 -20.99 -12.22
CA ASN A 33 -4.09 -22.12 -11.74
C ASN A 33 -3.56 -21.85 -10.33
N PRO A 34 -3.45 -22.87 -9.46
CA PRO A 34 -2.69 -22.73 -8.23
C PRO A 34 -1.25 -22.34 -8.56
N GLY A 35 -0.69 -21.41 -7.81
CA GLY A 35 0.68 -20.99 -8.06
C GLY A 35 1.24 -20.14 -6.96
N VAL A 36 2.44 -19.67 -7.17
CA VAL A 36 3.19 -18.83 -6.24
C VAL A 36 3.35 -17.46 -6.84
N ILE A 37 3.18 -16.44 -6.02
CA ILE A 37 3.55 -15.07 -6.32
C ILE A 37 4.60 -14.61 -5.32
N SER A 38 5.40 -13.63 -5.70
CA SER A 38 6.38 -12.98 -4.82
C SER A 38 6.18 -11.47 -4.83
N LEU A 39 6.75 -10.78 -3.85
CA LEU A 39 6.90 -9.33 -3.92
C LEU A 39 8.16 -9.00 -4.69
N GLY A 40 8.00 -8.26 -5.78
CA GLY A 40 9.04 -7.96 -6.75
C GLY A 40 9.92 -6.77 -6.35
N GLY A 41 10.90 -6.49 -7.21
CA GLY A 41 11.96 -5.52 -6.96
C GLY A 41 11.53 -4.05 -6.87
N ASP A 42 10.31 -3.71 -7.27
CA ASP A 42 9.78 -2.36 -7.09
C ASP A 42 9.02 -2.18 -5.76
N THR A 43 9.01 -3.21 -4.90
CA THR A 43 8.45 -3.13 -3.54
C THR A 43 9.24 -2.18 -2.67
N ARG A 44 8.54 -1.21 -2.05
CA ARG A 44 9.17 -0.19 -1.19
C ARG A 44 8.32 0.11 0.03
N PHE A 45 9.02 0.37 1.11
CA PHE A 45 8.47 0.97 2.31
C PHE A 45 9.00 2.40 2.41
N VAL A 46 8.09 3.36 2.40
CA VAL A 46 8.44 4.77 2.56
C VAL A 46 8.01 5.22 3.95
N VAL A 47 8.90 5.90 4.65
CA VAL A 47 8.70 6.36 6.03
C VAL A 47 8.96 7.85 6.06
N GLU A 48 7.95 8.62 6.42
CA GLU A 48 7.99 10.08 6.52
C GLU A 48 7.71 10.50 7.97
N MET A 49 8.51 11.42 8.48
CA MET A 49 8.38 11.90 9.85
C MET A 49 7.37 13.06 9.89
N ALA A 50 6.43 13.00 10.82
CA ALA A 50 5.56 14.09 11.20
C ALA A 50 5.81 14.47 12.67
N ASP A 51 5.19 15.54 13.18
CA ASP A 51 5.52 16.11 14.50
C ASP A 51 5.42 15.09 15.66
N GLU A 52 4.36 14.29 15.72
CA GLU A 52 4.11 13.31 16.79
C GLU A 52 3.76 11.92 16.21
N ALA A 53 4.10 11.69 14.95
CA ALA A 53 3.74 10.47 14.24
C ALA A 53 4.72 10.17 13.12
N VAL A 54 4.61 8.97 12.59
CA VAL A 54 5.30 8.54 11.38
C VAL A 54 4.27 8.07 10.38
N GLU A 55 4.30 8.63 9.19
CA GLU A 55 3.52 8.17 8.06
C GLU A 55 4.30 7.09 7.32
N VAL A 56 3.64 5.96 7.11
CA VAL A 56 4.26 4.80 6.47
C VAL A 56 3.46 4.41 5.25
N TYR A 57 4.16 4.23 4.14
CA TYR A 57 3.59 3.83 2.87
C TYR A 57 4.20 2.49 2.44
N TYR A 58 3.37 1.49 2.28
CA TYR A 58 3.73 0.24 1.64
C TYR A 58 3.34 0.29 0.18
N LEU A 59 4.30 0.32 -0.70
CA LEU A 59 4.13 0.26 -2.15
C LEU A 59 4.57 -1.13 -2.59
N LEU A 60 3.63 -2.07 -2.59
CA LEU A 60 3.89 -3.47 -2.83
C LEU A 60 3.63 -3.82 -4.29
N GLU A 61 4.57 -4.53 -4.88
CA GLU A 61 4.48 -5.07 -6.22
C GLU A 61 4.39 -6.59 -6.16
N ALA A 62 3.18 -7.14 -6.25
CA ALA A 62 3.00 -8.59 -6.36
C ALA A 62 3.22 -9.05 -7.80
N VAL A 63 4.12 -10.00 -7.99
CA VAL A 63 4.55 -10.47 -9.32
C VAL A 63 4.08 -11.88 -9.58
N ASN A 64 3.37 -12.05 -10.69
CA ASN A 64 3.10 -13.34 -11.31
C ASN A 64 4.01 -13.48 -12.54
N THR A 65 5.01 -14.33 -12.44
CA THR A 65 5.98 -14.56 -13.52
C THR A 65 5.50 -15.56 -14.58
N THR A 66 4.32 -16.13 -14.41
CA THR A 66 3.74 -17.05 -15.39
C THR A 66 2.94 -16.29 -16.46
N ASP A 67 2.61 -16.95 -17.53
CA ASP A 67 1.81 -16.43 -18.66
C ASP A 67 0.30 -16.65 -18.49
N ALA A 68 -0.12 -17.18 -17.32
CA ALA A 68 -1.53 -17.42 -16.99
C ALA A 68 -1.90 -16.82 -15.63
N PRO A 69 -3.19 -16.52 -15.38
CA PRO A 69 -3.64 -16.08 -14.08
C PRO A 69 -3.37 -17.12 -13.00
N VAL A 70 -2.85 -16.66 -11.84
CA VAL A 70 -2.49 -17.50 -10.69
C VAL A 70 -3.34 -17.14 -9.49
N ALA A 71 -3.95 -18.17 -8.88
CA ALA A 71 -4.49 -18.06 -7.52
C ALA A 71 -3.43 -18.56 -6.53
N PRO A 72 -2.90 -17.71 -5.66
CA PRO A 72 -1.88 -18.14 -4.71
C PRO A 72 -2.45 -19.17 -3.74
N VAL A 73 -1.68 -20.21 -3.46
CA VAL A 73 -2.05 -21.25 -2.50
C VAL A 73 -2.18 -20.69 -1.08
N VAL A 74 -1.32 -19.72 -0.75
CA VAL A 74 -1.40 -18.97 0.49
C VAL A 74 -2.07 -17.63 0.17
N PRO A 75 -3.18 -17.28 0.85
CA PRO A 75 -3.80 -15.97 0.66
C PRO A 75 -2.81 -14.83 0.89
N VAL A 76 -2.92 -13.77 0.10
CA VAL A 76 -2.11 -12.56 0.28
C VAL A 76 -2.79 -11.67 1.31
N ASP A 77 -2.69 -12.12 2.56
CA ASP A 77 -3.28 -11.45 3.72
C ASP A 77 -2.18 -11.10 4.73
N PHE A 78 -2.15 -9.87 5.19
CA PHE A 78 -1.24 -9.46 6.25
C PHE A 78 -1.86 -8.39 7.14
N ASP A 79 -1.43 -8.35 8.38
CA ASP A 79 -1.82 -7.29 9.30
C ASP A 79 -0.74 -6.20 9.30
N LEU A 80 -1.17 -4.93 9.25
CA LEU A 80 -0.29 -3.79 9.45
C LEU A 80 0.27 -3.82 10.89
N PRO A 81 1.43 -3.20 11.15
CA PRO A 81 2.06 -3.20 12.46
C PRO A 81 1.11 -2.82 13.59
N PHE A 82 1.38 -3.35 14.77
CA PHE A 82 0.62 -2.97 15.96
C PHE A 82 0.73 -1.46 16.19
N GLY A 83 -0.40 -0.83 16.45
CA GLY A 83 -0.47 0.64 16.61
C GLY A 83 -0.74 1.40 15.32
N ALA A 84 -0.77 0.75 14.15
CA ALA A 84 -1.14 1.41 12.90
C ALA A 84 -2.56 1.99 12.99
N GLN A 85 -2.71 3.26 12.62
CA GLN A 85 -3.95 4.02 12.66
C GLN A 85 -4.21 4.66 11.30
N GLY A 86 -5.48 4.96 11.01
CA GLY A 86 -5.86 5.69 9.80
C GLY A 86 -5.45 4.97 8.50
N ALA A 87 -5.37 3.64 8.51
CA ALA A 87 -4.97 2.88 7.33
C ALA A 87 -5.91 3.12 6.15
N VAL A 88 -5.34 3.31 4.97
CA VAL A 88 -6.07 3.52 3.71
C VAL A 88 -5.37 2.83 2.55
N LEU A 89 -6.16 2.35 1.60
CA LEU A 89 -5.64 1.91 0.30
C LEU A 89 -5.45 3.15 -0.59
N LEU A 90 -4.28 3.26 -1.20
CA LEU A 90 -3.95 4.39 -2.06
C LEU A 90 -4.39 4.15 -3.51
N GLU A 91 -4.43 5.24 -4.28
CA GLU A 91 -4.68 5.19 -5.72
C GLU A 91 -3.67 4.27 -6.43
N GLY A 92 -4.11 3.59 -7.48
CA GLY A 92 -3.32 2.60 -8.20
C GLY A 92 -3.30 1.21 -7.57
N THR A 93 -3.87 1.05 -6.37
CA THR A 93 -4.06 -0.29 -5.78
C THR A 93 -5.05 -1.11 -6.59
N THR A 94 -4.74 -2.39 -6.73
CA THR A 94 -5.66 -3.34 -7.38
C THR A 94 -7.06 -3.30 -6.75
N PRO A 95 -8.16 -3.34 -7.56
CA PRO A 95 -9.52 -3.38 -7.03
C PRO A 95 -9.83 -4.67 -6.24
N GLN A 96 -8.94 -5.67 -6.30
CA GLN A 96 -9.04 -6.90 -5.54
C GLN A 96 -8.58 -6.74 -4.07
N ALA A 97 -7.86 -5.66 -3.77
CA ALA A 97 -7.42 -5.38 -2.40
C ALA A 97 -8.59 -4.94 -1.51
N ARG A 98 -8.53 -5.35 -0.27
CA ARG A 98 -9.47 -4.98 0.79
C ARG A 98 -8.69 -4.59 2.03
N LEU A 99 -9.22 -3.64 2.76
CA LEU A 99 -8.70 -3.22 4.04
C LEU A 99 -9.82 -3.31 5.08
N ASP A 100 -9.58 -4.06 6.13
CA ASP A 100 -10.48 -4.19 7.28
C ASP A 100 -9.68 -3.92 8.56
N GLY A 101 -9.89 -2.74 9.13
CA GLY A 101 -9.07 -2.25 10.23
C GLY A 101 -7.59 -2.18 9.83
N ARG A 102 -6.76 -3.08 10.37
CA ARG A 102 -5.33 -3.21 10.03
C ARG A 102 -5.03 -4.37 9.08
N ARG A 103 -6.04 -5.16 8.72
CA ARG A 103 -5.85 -6.31 7.86
C ARG A 103 -5.98 -5.92 6.40
N VAL A 104 -4.93 -6.14 5.65
CA VAL A 104 -4.90 -6.01 4.19
C VAL A 104 -5.05 -7.39 3.58
N SER A 105 -5.96 -7.53 2.64
CA SER A 105 -6.17 -8.78 1.91
C SER A 105 -6.32 -8.53 0.42
N VAL A 106 -5.80 -9.43 -0.41
CA VAL A 106 -6.00 -9.39 -1.86
C VAL A 106 -6.70 -10.68 -2.27
N VAL A 107 -7.95 -10.51 -2.73
CA VAL A 107 -8.83 -11.64 -3.05
C VAL A 107 -8.94 -11.81 -4.56
N GLY A 108 -8.64 -13.01 -5.03
CA GLY A 108 -8.77 -13.36 -6.44
C GLY A 108 -7.46 -13.83 -7.06
N SER A 109 -7.46 -13.90 -8.39
CA SER A 109 -6.31 -14.33 -9.15
C SER A 109 -5.44 -13.15 -9.57
N PHE A 110 -4.14 -13.35 -9.53
CA PHE A 110 -3.15 -12.40 -10.03
C PHE A 110 -2.90 -12.65 -11.52
N GLN A 111 -3.16 -11.64 -12.34
CA GLN A 111 -2.87 -11.70 -13.76
C GLN A 111 -1.36 -11.79 -14.01
N PRO A 112 -0.91 -12.30 -15.16
CA PRO A 112 0.51 -12.24 -15.54
C PRO A 112 1.08 -10.84 -15.41
N GLY A 113 2.30 -10.74 -14.89
CA GLY A 113 2.99 -9.48 -14.66
C GLY A 113 2.79 -8.94 -13.24
N ARG A 114 2.49 -7.65 -13.11
CA ARG A 114 2.56 -6.92 -11.84
C ARG A 114 1.18 -6.51 -11.36
N THR A 115 0.95 -6.68 -10.06
CA THR A 115 -0.25 -6.22 -9.35
C THR A 115 0.20 -5.33 -8.21
N LEU A 116 -0.30 -4.09 -8.16
CA LEU A 116 0.08 -3.12 -7.14
C LEU A 116 -0.89 -3.16 -5.96
N VAL A 117 -0.33 -3.11 -4.76
CA VAL A 117 -1.06 -2.97 -3.50
C VAL A 117 -0.39 -1.87 -2.67
N ASN A 118 -1.00 -0.70 -2.67
CA ASN A 118 -0.45 0.47 -2.02
C ASN A 118 -1.28 0.81 -0.79
N VAL A 119 -0.64 0.87 0.36
CA VAL A 119 -1.29 1.12 1.66
C VAL A 119 -0.54 2.22 2.38
N ALA A 120 -1.27 3.17 2.95
CA ALA A 120 -0.71 4.15 3.88
C ALA A 120 -1.33 3.98 5.25
N TYR A 121 -0.57 4.27 6.28
CA TYR A 121 -1.02 4.29 7.67
C TYR A 121 -0.12 5.20 8.51
N VAL A 122 -0.58 5.54 9.70
CA VAL A 122 0.14 6.37 10.66
C VAL A 122 0.51 5.53 11.88
N LEU A 123 1.74 5.68 12.35
CA LEU A 123 2.19 5.16 13.65
C LEU A 123 2.42 6.35 14.59
N PRO A 124 1.71 6.44 15.73
CA PRO A 124 2.05 7.40 16.77
C PRO A 124 3.49 7.19 17.23
N TYR A 125 4.23 8.27 17.33
CA TYR A 125 5.65 8.24 17.69
C TYR A 125 6.01 9.40 18.58
N THR A 126 6.56 9.10 19.75
CA THR A 126 6.98 10.09 20.74
C THR A 126 8.36 9.79 21.34
N GLY A 127 9.09 8.84 20.75
CA GLY A 127 10.36 8.33 21.28
C GLY A 127 11.59 8.74 20.49
N SER A 128 12.70 8.10 20.80
CA SER A 128 13.96 8.22 20.06
C SER A 128 14.14 7.11 19.01
N ASP A 129 13.48 5.97 19.21
CA ASP A 129 13.62 4.79 18.37
C ASP A 129 12.22 4.30 17.94
N LEU A 130 12.05 4.07 16.65
CA LEU A 130 10.86 3.45 16.08
C LEU A 130 11.24 2.10 15.49
N VAL A 131 10.54 1.06 15.93
CA VAL A 131 10.69 -0.29 15.39
C VAL A 131 9.42 -0.64 14.61
N ILE A 132 9.57 -0.96 13.34
CA ILE A 132 8.48 -1.43 12.48
C ILE A 132 8.77 -2.89 12.14
N GLU A 133 7.95 -3.77 12.67
CA GLU A 133 8.00 -5.20 12.34
C GLU A 133 6.86 -5.55 11.41
N GLN A 134 7.18 -6.12 10.26
CA GLN A 134 6.19 -6.52 9.27
C GLN A 134 6.48 -7.92 8.74
N THR A 135 5.51 -8.80 8.90
CA THR A 135 5.53 -10.13 8.28
C THR A 135 4.74 -10.10 6.98
N MET A 136 5.35 -10.56 5.89
CA MET A 136 4.69 -10.71 4.60
C MET A 136 4.27 -12.17 4.38
N PRO A 137 3.08 -12.42 3.79
CA PRO A 137 2.56 -13.78 3.59
C PRO A 137 3.20 -14.50 2.41
N VAL A 138 3.96 -13.78 1.58
CA VAL A 138 4.63 -14.29 0.38
C VAL A 138 6.10 -13.93 0.40
N ALA A 139 6.90 -14.63 -0.39
CA ALA A 139 8.31 -14.34 -0.53
C ALA A 139 8.53 -12.88 -1.00
N VAL A 140 9.55 -12.24 -0.46
CA VAL A 140 10.00 -10.91 -0.86
C VAL A 140 11.34 -11.08 -1.57
N ASP A 141 11.36 -10.85 -2.88
CA ASP A 141 12.57 -11.02 -3.68
C ASP A 141 13.55 -9.88 -3.43
N GLN A 142 13.00 -8.68 -3.28
CA GLN A 142 13.77 -7.48 -2.97
C GLN A 142 12.86 -6.45 -2.31
N ILE A 143 13.43 -5.66 -1.40
CA ILE A 143 12.72 -4.54 -0.75
C ILE A 143 13.62 -3.32 -0.71
N ALA A 144 13.05 -2.16 -0.99
CA ALA A 144 13.68 -0.87 -0.72
C ALA A 144 12.98 -0.19 0.46
N ILE A 145 13.75 0.31 1.41
CA ILE A 145 13.23 1.15 2.49
C ILE A 145 13.74 2.56 2.24
N VAL A 146 12.83 3.52 2.17
CA VAL A 146 13.12 4.93 1.98
C VAL A 146 12.62 5.67 3.20
N ALA A 147 13.51 6.29 3.95
CA ALA A 147 13.14 7.07 5.13
C ALA A 147 13.63 8.51 4.99
N GLU A 148 12.76 9.47 5.26
CA GLU A 148 13.14 10.87 5.37
C GLU A 148 14.10 11.02 6.56
N LYS A 149 15.26 11.62 6.32
CA LYS A 149 16.31 11.76 7.33
C LYS A 149 16.13 13.06 8.11
N HIS A 150 15.96 12.93 9.42
CA HIS A 150 15.95 14.05 10.35
C HIS A 150 17.14 13.94 11.31
N GLY A 151 17.98 14.96 11.33
CA GLY A 151 19.16 15.02 12.23
C GLY A 151 20.08 13.80 12.06
N ASP A 152 20.42 13.17 13.18
CA ASP A 152 21.33 12.01 13.26
C ASP A 152 20.61 10.66 13.09
N MET A 153 19.40 10.66 12.57
CA MET A 153 18.61 9.46 12.34
C MET A 153 19.39 8.41 11.54
N GLN A 154 19.24 7.16 11.93
CA GLN A 154 19.86 6.00 11.28
C GLN A 154 18.79 4.96 10.94
N LEU A 155 18.84 4.44 9.74
CA LEU A 155 18.02 3.31 9.30
C LEU A 155 18.81 2.01 9.54
N ARG A 156 18.22 1.08 10.28
CA ARG A 156 18.83 -0.22 10.58
C ARG A 156 17.81 -1.33 10.36
N SER A 157 18.22 -2.39 9.67
CA SER A 157 17.45 -3.63 9.54
C SER A 157 18.41 -4.78 9.25
N PRO A 158 18.16 -5.98 9.76
CA PRO A 158 18.96 -7.16 9.40
C PRO A 158 18.81 -7.55 7.92
N GLN A 159 17.75 -7.11 7.25
CA GLN A 159 17.49 -7.37 5.83
C GLN A 159 18.17 -6.34 4.91
N ILE A 160 18.62 -5.21 5.44
CA ILE A 160 19.31 -4.20 4.64
C ILE A 160 20.77 -4.63 4.44
N THR A 161 21.11 -4.92 3.18
CA THR A 161 22.48 -5.25 2.77
C THR A 161 23.26 -4.05 2.27
N GLN A 162 22.54 -3.01 1.79
CA GLN A 162 23.11 -1.77 1.28
C GLN A 162 22.28 -0.59 1.79
N SER A 163 22.96 0.47 2.21
CA SER A 163 22.30 1.74 2.55
C SER A 163 23.07 2.93 1.99
N ARG A 164 22.35 3.98 1.62
CA ARG A 164 22.92 5.24 1.15
C ARG A 164 22.02 6.41 1.52
N GLU A 165 22.63 7.58 1.61
CA GLU A 165 21.87 8.83 1.69
C GLU A 165 21.68 9.40 0.29
N MET A 166 20.49 9.93 0.05
CA MET A 166 20.13 10.60 -1.19
C MET A 166 19.58 11.98 -0.87
N ASN A 167 20.15 13.00 -1.52
CA ASN A 167 19.62 14.35 -1.43
C ASN A 167 18.61 14.60 -2.54
N ALA A 168 17.42 14.99 -2.18
CA ALA A 168 16.37 15.43 -3.09
C ALA A 168 16.02 16.91 -2.83
N ARG A 169 15.21 17.50 -3.71
CA ARG A 169 14.80 18.92 -3.55
C ARG A 169 14.00 19.17 -2.26
N VAL A 170 13.36 18.17 -1.74
CA VAL A 170 12.46 18.23 -0.56
C VAL A 170 13.13 17.79 0.73
N GLY A 171 14.34 17.21 0.67
CA GLY A 171 15.04 16.72 1.87
C GLY A 171 16.11 15.68 1.59
N THR A 172 16.71 15.18 2.64
CA THR A 172 17.66 14.06 2.59
C THR A 172 16.93 12.78 2.97
N PHE A 173 17.16 11.72 2.23
CA PHE A 173 16.56 10.42 2.45
C PHE A 173 17.63 9.37 2.68
N MET A 174 17.34 8.44 3.58
CA MET A 174 18.09 7.19 3.72
C MET A 174 17.39 6.13 2.88
N VAL A 175 18.14 5.46 2.02
CA VAL A 175 17.62 4.37 1.20
C VAL A 175 18.39 3.12 1.55
N GLY A 176 17.68 2.11 2.03
CA GLY A 176 18.19 0.78 2.31
C GLY A 176 17.56 -0.23 1.37
N GLY A 177 18.31 -1.24 0.98
CA GLY A 177 17.83 -2.33 0.15
C GLY A 177 18.48 -3.68 0.53
N GLY A 178 17.74 -4.75 0.33
CA GLY A 178 18.17 -6.12 0.57
C GLY A 178 17.33 -7.12 -0.19
#